data_f89a93bdc0e90e20a3c25abae62cd4f5
#
_entry.id   f89a93bdc0e90e20a3c25abae62cd4f5
#
_cell.length_a   1.000
_cell.length_b   1.000
_cell.length_c   1.000
_cell.angle_alpha   90.00
_cell.angle_beta   90.00
_cell.angle_gamma   90.00
#
_symmetry.space_group_name_H-M   'P 1'
#
loop_
_entity.id
_entity.type
_entity.pdbx_description
1 polymer ?
#
loop_
_entity_poly.entity_id
_entity_poly.type
_entity_poly.pdbx_seq_one_letter_code
_entity_poly.pdbx_strand_id
1 'polypeptide(L)'
;TYIQHSTGVSDGKEGFAAFFANFFERHPEREIKIVRTIEDGNLVFVHVHQYLNGGEAQWVTTDTFRADENGRIVEHWDVIDYYRTPENGQLDQIFGDFEITDLDKTAENKKLVRRFLTEIFQNGELEQWNDYVADDLIQHNHEIGQGSDAYKNYVAEHGVTFDFVFQLLGQGNYVVSYGQTQIDGVAYAQYDIFRLENGLVV
;
A
#
# COMPACT_ATOMS: atom_id res chain seq x y z
N THR A 1 -16.12 -2.52 -20.47
CA THR A 1 -14.73 -3.01 -20.72
C THR A 1 -13.98 -2.98 -19.41
N TYR A 2 -13.25 -4.03 -19.08
CA TYR A 2 -12.38 -4.12 -17.90
C TYR A 2 -10.95 -3.80 -18.34
N ILE A 3 -10.28 -2.91 -17.63
CA ILE A 3 -8.90 -2.47 -17.87
C ILE A 3 -8.01 -3.07 -16.79
N GLN A 4 -6.91 -3.69 -17.18
CA GLN A 4 -5.95 -4.32 -16.28
C GLN A 4 -4.59 -3.64 -16.37
N HIS A 5 -4.06 -3.21 -15.22
CA HIS A 5 -2.73 -2.59 -15.15
C HIS A 5 -1.65 -3.53 -14.59
N SER A 6 -2.01 -4.75 -14.19
CA SER A 6 -1.04 -5.80 -13.85
C SER A 6 -0.29 -6.27 -15.10
N THR A 7 1.04 -6.25 -15.05
CA THR A 7 1.89 -6.52 -16.22
C THR A 7 1.78 -7.95 -16.75
N GLY A 8 1.33 -8.89 -15.94
CA GLY A 8 1.19 -10.31 -16.28
C GLY A 8 -0.22 -10.74 -16.72
N VAL A 9 -1.18 -9.82 -16.76
CA VAL A 9 -2.59 -10.13 -17.00
C VAL A 9 -3.13 -9.31 -18.18
N SER A 10 -3.72 -9.97 -19.16
CA SER A 10 -4.31 -9.29 -20.32
C SER A 10 -5.60 -8.56 -19.95
N ASP A 11 -5.89 -7.49 -20.70
CA ASP A 11 -7.14 -6.73 -20.60
C ASP A 11 -8.38 -7.57 -20.86
N GLY A 12 -9.50 -7.09 -20.29
CA GLY A 12 -10.81 -7.67 -20.49
C GLY A 12 -11.11 -8.84 -19.56
N LYS A 13 -12.36 -9.24 -19.54
CA LYS A 13 -12.84 -10.35 -18.68
C LYS A 13 -12.21 -11.69 -19.05
N GLU A 14 -11.96 -11.91 -20.32
CA GLU A 14 -11.34 -13.11 -20.86
C GLU A 14 -9.88 -13.24 -20.40
N GLY A 15 -9.12 -12.13 -20.43
CA GLY A 15 -7.74 -12.09 -19.93
C GLY A 15 -7.67 -12.36 -18.43
N PHE A 16 -8.53 -11.71 -17.66
CA PHE A 16 -8.67 -11.95 -16.23
C PHE A 16 -9.03 -13.42 -15.92
N ALA A 17 -10.05 -13.97 -16.58
CA ALA A 17 -10.48 -15.35 -16.37
C ALA A 17 -9.38 -16.36 -16.73
N ALA A 18 -8.65 -16.16 -17.82
CA ALA A 18 -7.55 -17.02 -18.23
C ALA A 18 -6.39 -17.00 -17.24
N PHE A 19 -6.05 -15.82 -16.72
CA PHE A 19 -5.01 -15.68 -15.67
C PHE A 19 -5.40 -16.48 -14.42
N PHE A 20 -6.59 -16.29 -13.89
CA PHE A 20 -7.02 -16.97 -12.67
C PHE A 20 -7.22 -18.47 -12.86
N ALA A 21 -7.68 -18.93 -14.03
CA ALA A 21 -7.73 -20.36 -14.33
C ALA A 21 -6.35 -21.00 -14.22
N ASN A 22 -5.34 -20.38 -14.82
CA ASN A 22 -3.94 -20.83 -14.74
C ASN A 22 -3.36 -20.70 -13.34
N PHE A 23 -3.66 -19.60 -12.63
CA PHE A 23 -3.24 -19.39 -11.24
C PHE A 23 -3.78 -20.50 -10.32
N PHE A 24 -5.06 -20.85 -10.44
CA PHE A 24 -5.68 -21.88 -9.62
C PHE A 24 -5.17 -23.28 -9.94
N GLU A 25 -4.80 -23.55 -11.18
CA GLU A 25 -4.17 -24.81 -11.58
C GLU A 25 -2.77 -24.96 -10.97
N ARG A 26 -1.98 -23.89 -10.97
CA ARG A 26 -0.63 -23.87 -10.38
C ARG A 26 -0.62 -23.87 -8.85
N HIS A 27 -1.68 -23.35 -8.23
CA HIS A 27 -1.83 -23.25 -6.78
C HIS A 27 -3.13 -23.92 -6.31
N PRO A 28 -3.19 -25.27 -6.39
CA PRO A 28 -4.38 -26.02 -5.95
C PRO A 28 -4.63 -25.87 -4.45
N GLU A 29 -3.57 -25.79 -3.65
CA GLU A 29 -3.63 -25.50 -2.22
C GLU A 29 -3.32 -24.02 -2.01
N ARG A 30 -4.33 -23.24 -1.62
CA ARG A 30 -4.20 -21.81 -1.43
C ARG A 30 -5.10 -21.30 -0.32
N GLU A 31 -4.55 -20.43 0.49
CA GLU A 31 -5.28 -19.60 1.43
C GLU A 31 -5.06 -18.13 1.02
N ILE A 32 -6.14 -17.43 0.72
CA ILE A 32 -6.12 -16.02 0.33
C ILE A 32 -6.90 -15.26 1.39
N LYS A 33 -6.18 -14.44 2.16
CA LYS A 33 -6.74 -13.69 3.27
C LYS A 33 -6.74 -12.20 2.95
N ILE A 34 -7.92 -11.61 2.89
CA ILE A 34 -8.05 -10.15 2.90
C ILE A 34 -7.69 -9.67 4.31
N VAL A 35 -6.63 -8.90 4.40
CA VAL A 35 -6.10 -8.35 5.67
C VAL A 35 -6.85 -7.08 6.04
N ARG A 36 -7.01 -6.16 5.07
CA ARG A 36 -7.71 -4.89 5.25
C ARG A 36 -8.24 -4.36 3.93
N THR A 37 -9.25 -3.50 4.03
CA THR A 37 -9.83 -2.81 2.88
C THR A 37 -10.03 -1.34 3.23
N ILE A 38 -9.86 -0.45 2.24
CA ILE A 38 -10.14 0.99 2.36
C ILE A 38 -11.00 1.37 1.17
N GLU A 39 -12.13 2.03 1.45
CA GLU A 39 -13.10 2.47 0.46
C GLU A 39 -13.06 4.00 0.34
N ASP A 40 -12.94 4.50 -0.89
CA ASP A 40 -12.96 5.93 -1.18
C ASP A 40 -13.71 6.19 -2.50
N GLY A 41 -14.97 6.58 -2.38
CA GLY A 41 -15.85 6.82 -3.53
C GLY A 41 -16.11 5.56 -4.35
N ASN A 42 -15.62 5.53 -5.58
CA ASN A 42 -15.72 4.37 -6.48
C ASN A 42 -14.46 3.51 -6.54
N LEU A 43 -13.51 3.77 -5.65
CA LEU A 43 -12.27 3.00 -5.49
C LEU A 43 -12.32 2.16 -4.21
N VAL A 44 -11.80 0.94 -4.29
CA VAL A 44 -11.57 0.06 -3.15
C VAL A 44 -10.13 -0.44 -3.20
N PHE A 45 -9.38 -0.14 -2.15
CA PHE A 45 -8.07 -0.73 -1.91
C PHE A 45 -8.24 -2.01 -1.09
N VAL A 46 -7.47 -3.05 -1.44
CA VAL A 46 -7.45 -4.34 -0.75
C VAL A 46 -6.00 -4.74 -0.49
N HIS A 47 -5.68 -5.04 0.77
CA HIS A 47 -4.41 -5.61 1.19
C HIS A 47 -4.62 -7.08 1.48
N VAL A 48 -3.85 -7.95 0.83
CA VAL A 48 -4.09 -9.40 0.82
C VAL A 48 -2.82 -10.16 1.17
N HIS A 49 -2.94 -11.19 1.99
CA HIS A 49 -1.92 -12.21 2.18
C HIS A 49 -2.33 -13.48 1.44
N GLN A 50 -1.44 -14.02 0.64
CA GLN A 50 -1.61 -15.25 -0.11
C GLN A 50 -0.61 -16.29 0.39
N TYR A 51 -1.13 -17.41 0.89
CA TYR A 51 -0.34 -18.57 1.31
C TYR A 51 -0.64 -19.71 0.33
N LEU A 52 0.37 -20.12 -0.43
CA LEU A 52 0.20 -20.95 -1.61
C LEU A 52 1.00 -22.25 -1.49
N ASN A 53 0.36 -23.38 -1.89
CA ASN A 53 0.97 -24.70 -1.96
C ASN A 53 1.68 -25.12 -0.66
N GLY A 54 1.01 -24.96 0.48
CA GLY A 54 1.59 -25.32 1.77
C GLY A 54 2.76 -24.42 2.22
N GLY A 55 2.88 -23.21 1.66
CA GLY A 55 3.91 -22.24 2.00
C GLY A 55 5.12 -22.22 1.04
N GLU A 56 5.06 -22.90 -0.10
CA GLU A 56 6.09 -22.78 -1.15
C GLU A 56 6.23 -21.35 -1.65
N ALA A 57 5.13 -20.60 -1.66
CA ALA A 57 5.14 -19.16 -1.91
C ALA A 57 4.18 -18.43 -0.96
N GLN A 58 4.61 -17.30 -0.46
CA GLN A 58 3.78 -16.39 0.31
C GLN A 58 3.93 -14.99 -0.27
N TRP A 59 2.79 -14.38 -0.63
CA TRP A 59 2.78 -13.04 -1.22
C TRP A 59 1.92 -12.10 -0.41
N VAL A 60 2.35 -10.85 -0.39
CA VAL A 60 1.54 -9.71 0.05
C VAL A 60 1.16 -8.92 -1.19
N THR A 61 -0.12 -8.81 -1.47
CA THR A 61 -0.60 -8.02 -2.60
C THR A 61 -1.39 -6.81 -2.11
N THR A 62 -1.21 -5.72 -2.84
CA THR A 62 -1.95 -4.48 -2.67
C THR A 62 -2.66 -4.18 -3.97
N ASP A 63 -3.97 -4.20 -3.93
CA ASP A 63 -4.83 -4.10 -5.09
C ASP A 63 -5.74 -2.88 -4.97
N THR A 64 -5.94 -2.13 -6.05
CA THR A 64 -6.99 -1.12 -6.14
C THR A 64 -7.95 -1.46 -7.26
N PHE A 65 -9.22 -1.48 -6.94
CA PHE A 65 -10.30 -1.70 -7.89
C PHE A 65 -11.12 -0.43 -8.06
N ARG A 66 -11.51 -0.13 -9.30
CA ARG A 66 -12.46 0.92 -9.60
C ARG A 66 -13.78 0.32 -10.09
N ALA A 67 -14.88 0.76 -9.49
CA ALA A 67 -16.23 0.41 -9.92
C ALA A 67 -16.84 1.46 -10.83
N ASP A 68 -17.76 1.04 -11.72
CA ASP A 68 -18.64 1.93 -12.48
C ASP A 68 -19.86 2.35 -11.64
N GLU A 69 -20.74 3.17 -12.23
CA GLU A 69 -21.99 3.63 -11.61
C GLU A 69 -22.98 2.50 -11.23
N ASN A 70 -22.80 1.30 -11.82
CA ASN A 70 -23.62 0.11 -11.54
C ASN A 70 -22.94 -0.84 -10.53
N GLY A 71 -21.82 -0.43 -9.90
CA GLY A 71 -21.07 -1.25 -8.97
C GLY A 71 -20.26 -2.38 -9.61
N ARG A 72 -20.00 -2.34 -10.93
CA ARG A 72 -19.18 -3.34 -11.61
C ARG A 72 -17.73 -2.90 -11.59
N ILE A 73 -16.83 -3.81 -11.27
CA ILE A 73 -15.38 -3.56 -11.38
C ILE A 73 -15.02 -3.38 -12.86
N VAL A 74 -14.40 -2.26 -13.17
CA VAL A 74 -14.03 -1.86 -14.54
C VAL A 74 -12.54 -1.60 -14.71
N GLU A 75 -11.77 -1.54 -13.62
CA GLU A 75 -10.34 -1.26 -13.67
C GLU A 75 -9.64 -1.79 -12.42
N HIS A 76 -8.37 -2.23 -12.58
CA HIS A 76 -7.58 -2.81 -11.51
C HIS A 76 -6.10 -2.47 -11.64
N TRP A 77 -5.48 -2.14 -10.51
CA TRP A 77 -4.04 -1.94 -10.32
C TRP A 77 -3.57 -2.81 -9.17
N ASP A 78 -2.38 -3.36 -9.26
CA ASP A 78 -1.78 -4.16 -8.19
C ASP A 78 -0.27 -3.96 -8.07
N VAL A 79 0.23 -4.23 -6.89
CA VAL A 79 1.65 -4.46 -6.60
C VAL A 79 1.75 -5.72 -5.76
N ILE A 80 2.72 -6.57 -6.09
CA ILE A 80 2.96 -7.84 -5.41
C ILE A 80 4.36 -7.80 -4.79
N ASP A 81 4.45 -8.12 -3.50
CA ASP A 81 5.72 -8.34 -2.80
C ASP A 81 5.70 -9.71 -2.11
N TYR A 82 6.86 -10.17 -1.71
CA TYR A 82 7.00 -11.38 -0.90
C TYR A 82 6.66 -11.09 0.56
N TYR A 83 5.92 -11.99 1.18
CA TYR A 83 5.79 -12.00 2.63
C TYR A 83 7.12 -12.42 3.26
N ARG A 84 7.58 -11.65 4.22
CA ARG A 84 8.78 -11.93 5.01
C ARG A 84 8.36 -12.19 6.45
N THR A 85 8.79 -13.32 7.00
CA THR A 85 8.58 -13.60 8.43
C THR A 85 9.33 -12.59 9.27
N PRO A 86 8.67 -11.97 10.28
CA PRO A 86 9.33 -11.01 11.17
C PRO A 86 10.54 -11.60 11.88
N GLU A 87 11.62 -10.87 11.93
CA GLU A 87 12.86 -11.22 12.65
C GLU A 87 13.29 -10.07 13.56
N ASN A 88 13.96 -10.40 14.67
CA ASN A 88 14.67 -9.42 15.52
C ASN A 88 13.84 -8.19 15.95
N GLY A 89 12.58 -8.38 16.32
CA GLY A 89 11.71 -7.31 16.79
C GLY A 89 11.02 -6.51 15.67
N GLN A 90 11.15 -6.94 14.41
CA GLN A 90 10.33 -6.44 13.33
C GLN A 90 8.85 -6.75 13.58
N LEU A 91 7.99 -5.89 13.08
CA LEU A 91 6.55 -6.14 13.09
C LEU A 91 6.15 -6.86 11.80
N ASP A 92 5.10 -7.63 11.89
CA ASP A 92 4.56 -8.34 10.72
C ASP A 92 4.00 -7.35 9.69
N GLN A 93 4.31 -7.57 8.40
CA GLN A 93 3.88 -6.73 7.28
C GLN A 93 2.35 -6.67 7.14
N ILE A 94 1.65 -7.72 7.59
CA ILE A 94 0.20 -7.87 7.40
C ILE A 94 -0.61 -7.72 8.68
N PHE A 95 0.03 -7.77 9.86
CA PHE A 95 -0.64 -7.57 11.14
C PHE A 95 -0.61 -6.09 11.57
N GLY A 96 -1.40 -5.79 12.55
CA GLY A 96 -1.56 -4.48 13.15
C GLY A 96 -3.03 -4.23 13.46
N ASP A 97 -3.28 -3.27 14.33
CA ASP A 97 -4.63 -2.78 14.58
C ASP A 97 -5.17 -2.15 13.30
N PHE A 98 -6.37 -2.54 12.91
CA PHE A 98 -7.06 -2.00 11.75
C PHE A 98 -8.51 -1.70 12.12
N GLU A 99 -8.67 -0.67 12.92
CA GLU A 99 -9.98 -0.08 13.17
C GLU A 99 -10.09 1.26 12.44
N ILE A 100 -11.07 1.37 11.55
CA ILE A 100 -11.35 2.63 10.85
C ILE A 100 -12.16 3.52 11.79
N THR A 101 -11.56 4.64 12.17
CA THR A 101 -12.14 5.68 13.01
C THR A 101 -12.11 7.02 12.28
N ASP A 102 -12.61 8.09 12.90
CA ASP A 102 -12.46 9.47 12.40
C ASP A 102 -12.93 9.68 10.94
N LEU A 103 -14.04 9.06 10.53
CA LEU A 103 -14.56 9.15 9.16
C LEU A 103 -14.77 10.59 8.68
N ASP A 104 -15.09 11.50 9.60
CA ASP A 104 -15.27 12.93 9.34
C ASP A 104 -13.93 13.64 9.02
N LYS A 105 -12.79 13.06 9.40
CA LYS A 105 -11.44 13.59 9.11
C LYS A 105 -10.83 13.05 7.81
N THR A 106 -11.52 12.19 7.07
CA THR A 106 -10.98 11.56 5.84
C THR A 106 -10.33 12.57 4.90
N ALA A 107 -11.01 13.67 4.59
CA ALA A 107 -10.50 14.69 3.67
C ALA A 107 -9.26 15.44 4.23
N GLU A 108 -9.24 15.69 5.53
CA GLU A 108 -8.11 16.32 6.23
C GLU A 108 -6.90 15.40 6.22
N ASN A 109 -7.08 14.14 6.57
CA ASN A 109 -6.04 13.12 6.59
C ASN A 109 -5.43 12.88 5.20
N LYS A 110 -6.25 12.80 4.15
CA LYS A 110 -5.77 12.74 2.76
C LYS A 110 -4.93 13.97 2.39
N LYS A 111 -5.35 15.16 2.81
CA LYS A 111 -4.60 16.39 2.54
C LYS A 111 -3.26 16.40 3.28
N LEU A 112 -3.23 15.93 4.52
CA LEU A 112 -1.99 15.80 5.31
C LEU A 112 -1.00 14.86 4.62
N VAL A 113 -1.43 13.64 4.27
CA VAL A 113 -0.55 12.67 3.60
C VAL A 113 -0.08 13.19 2.24
N ARG A 114 -0.94 13.87 1.47
CA ARG A 114 -0.51 14.48 0.20
C ARG A 114 0.60 15.52 0.42
N ARG A 115 0.47 16.37 1.44
CA ARG A 115 1.52 17.35 1.79
C ARG A 115 2.79 16.65 2.24
N PHE A 116 2.68 15.65 3.11
CA PHE A 116 3.82 14.82 3.55
C PHE A 116 4.59 14.24 2.36
N LEU A 117 3.89 13.60 1.43
CA LEU A 117 4.51 13.04 0.22
C LEU A 117 5.14 14.11 -0.66
N THR A 118 4.51 15.27 -0.77
CA THR A 118 5.03 16.37 -1.59
C THR A 118 6.23 17.06 -0.94
N GLU A 119 6.10 17.48 0.31
CA GLU A 119 7.13 18.30 0.98
C GLU A 119 8.37 17.44 1.31
N ILE A 120 8.16 16.23 1.86
CA ILE A 120 9.28 15.37 2.27
C ILE A 120 9.90 14.63 1.08
N PHE A 121 9.10 13.95 0.26
CA PHE A 121 9.65 13.02 -0.73
C PHE A 121 9.81 13.63 -2.13
N GLN A 122 8.97 14.59 -2.53
CA GLN A 122 9.13 15.24 -3.84
C GLN A 122 10.05 16.46 -3.77
N ASN A 123 9.92 17.27 -2.70
CA ASN A 123 10.74 18.48 -2.53
C ASN A 123 12.05 18.22 -1.75
N GLY A 124 12.12 17.15 -0.95
CA GLY A 124 13.28 16.80 -0.12
C GLY A 124 13.41 17.62 1.15
N GLU A 125 12.32 18.19 1.67
CA GLU A 125 12.28 19.10 2.83
C GLU A 125 12.31 18.30 4.15
N LEU A 126 13.34 17.46 4.37
CA LEU A 126 13.46 16.55 5.52
C LEU A 126 13.48 17.26 6.88
N GLU A 127 13.74 18.55 6.93
CA GLU A 127 13.66 19.36 8.16
C GLU A 127 12.22 19.47 8.68
N GLN A 128 11.22 19.32 7.82
CA GLN A 128 9.79 19.39 8.18
C GLN A 128 9.23 18.03 8.61
N TRP A 129 10.07 16.98 8.71
CA TRP A 129 9.66 15.61 9.02
C TRP A 129 8.75 15.49 10.24
N ASN A 130 9.10 16.17 11.33
CA ASN A 130 8.38 16.10 12.60
C ASN A 130 7.01 16.81 12.57
N ASP A 131 6.70 17.55 11.51
CA ASP A 131 5.37 18.12 11.30
C ASP A 131 4.37 17.07 10.80
N TYR A 132 4.86 15.90 10.38
CA TYR A 132 4.07 14.83 9.77
C TYR A 132 4.11 13.50 10.49
N VAL A 133 5.23 13.16 11.15
CA VAL A 133 5.47 11.81 11.68
C VAL A 133 5.64 11.87 13.20
N ALA A 134 4.90 11.02 13.92
CA ALA A 134 5.01 10.88 15.36
C ALA A 134 6.32 10.19 15.76
N ASP A 135 6.90 10.58 16.89
CA ASP A 135 8.18 10.03 17.40
C ASP A 135 8.11 8.50 17.57
N ASP A 136 6.97 7.98 17.99
CA ASP A 136 6.69 6.57 18.26
C ASP A 136 6.07 5.82 17.09
N LEU A 137 6.36 6.27 15.85
CA LEU A 137 5.91 5.63 14.62
C LEU A 137 6.08 4.11 14.67
N ILE A 138 5.03 3.40 14.32
CA ILE A 138 5.01 1.93 14.19
C ILE A 138 5.28 1.56 12.73
N GLN A 139 6.42 0.94 12.47
CA GLN A 139 6.85 0.60 11.12
C GLN A 139 6.69 -0.90 10.81
N HIS A 140 5.97 -1.22 9.72
CA HIS A 140 5.73 -2.59 9.26
C HIS A 140 6.62 -3.02 8.09
N ASN A 141 7.35 -2.10 7.47
CA ASN A 141 8.34 -2.46 6.44
C ASN A 141 9.61 -2.99 7.11
N HIS A 142 10.01 -4.20 6.76
CA HIS A 142 11.15 -4.89 7.37
C HIS A 142 12.53 -4.30 7.03
N GLU A 143 12.61 -3.48 5.99
CA GLU A 143 13.83 -2.78 5.61
C GLU A 143 14.06 -1.52 6.44
N ILE A 144 13.03 -1.06 7.16
CA ILE A 144 13.03 0.17 7.94
C ILE A 144 12.97 -0.19 9.43
N GLY A 145 13.81 0.41 10.25
CA GLY A 145 13.75 0.26 11.71
C GLY A 145 12.51 0.92 12.33
N GLN A 146 12.23 0.59 13.59
CA GLN A 146 11.11 1.16 14.33
C GLN A 146 11.34 2.62 14.73
N GLY A 147 10.27 3.40 14.74
CA GLY A 147 10.25 4.80 15.15
C GLY A 147 10.57 5.80 14.04
N SER A 148 10.23 7.03 14.30
CA SER A 148 10.33 8.17 13.36
C SER A 148 11.76 8.38 12.83
N ASP A 149 12.75 8.39 13.72
CA ASP A 149 14.16 8.62 13.35
C ASP A 149 14.69 7.55 12.42
N ALA A 150 14.34 6.28 12.65
CA ALA A 150 14.77 5.17 11.79
C ALA A 150 14.22 5.32 10.37
N TYR A 151 12.94 5.71 10.25
CA TYR A 151 12.33 5.95 8.94
C TYR A 151 12.94 7.18 8.24
N LYS A 152 13.12 8.29 8.96
CA LYS A 152 13.78 9.49 8.41
C LYS A 152 15.20 9.20 7.91
N ASN A 153 15.97 8.45 8.68
CA ASN A 153 17.33 8.05 8.31
C ASN A 153 17.34 7.16 7.07
N TYR A 154 16.43 6.18 6.99
CA TYR A 154 16.27 5.33 5.81
C TYR A 154 15.99 6.16 4.55
N VAL A 155 15.05 7.11 4.64
CA VAL A 155 14.72 8.01 3.52
C VAL A 155 15.93 8.80 3.06
N ALA A 156 16.71 9.36 3.99
CA ALA A 156 17.91 10.13 3.68
C ALA A 156 19.04 9.25 3.11
N GLU A 157 19.27 8.07 3.69
CA GLU A 157 20.37 7.17 3.29
C GLU A 157 20.14 6.56 1.91
N HIS A 158 18.90 6.13 1.63
CA HIS A 158 18.56 5.48 0.35
C HIS A 158 18.03 6.48 -0.71
N GLY A 159 18.00 7.76 -0.41
CA GLY A 159 17.54 8.80 -1.34
C GLY A 159 16.10 8.54 -1.81
N VAL A 160 15.21 8.16 -0.88
CA VAL A 160 13.83 7.83 -1.23
C VAL A 160 13.09 9.07 -1.68
N THR A 161 12.56 9.03 -2.90
CA THR A 161 11.74 10.12 -3.47
C THR A 161 10.49 9.56 -4.16
N PHE A 162 9.47 10.39 -4.30
CA PHE A 162 8.31 10.10 -5.14
C PHE A 162 8.40 10.88 -6.45
N ASP A 163 8.45 10.19 -7.58
CA ASP A 163 8.36 10.84 -8.89
C ASP A 163 6.96 11.44 -9.09
N PHE A 164 5.93 10.67 -8.73
CA PHE A 164 4.54 11.11 -8.69
C PHE A 164 3.68 10.22 -7.80
N VAL A 165 2.61 10.79 -7.27
CA VAL A 165 1.52 10.08 -6.59
C VAL A 165 0.36 9.95 -7.57
N PHE A 166 0.09 8.71 -7.99
CA PHE A 166 -0.96 8.39 -8.96
C PHE A 166 -2.34 8.36 -8.32
N GLN A 167 -2.48 7.64 -7.19
CA GLN A 167 -3.72 7.55 -6.43
C GLN A 167 -3.47 7.89 -4.96
N LEU A 168 -4.50 8.44 -4.33
CA LEU A 168 -4.54 8.67 -2.89
C LEU A 168 -5.95 8.39 -2.41
N LEU A 169 -6.13 7.27 -1.72
CA LEU A 169 -7.40 6.83 -1.13
C LEU A 169 -7.38 7.11 0.37
N GLY A 170 -8.53 7.41 0.95
CA GLY A 170 -8.64 7.61 2.39
C GLY A 170 -9.99 7.14 2.93
N GLN A 171 -9.96 6.59 4.14
CA GLN A 171 -11.15 6.26 4.92
C GLN A 171 -10.84 6.45 6.40
N GLY A 172 -11.41 7.51 6.98
CA GLY A 172 -11.16 7.87 8.37
C GLY A 172 -9.68 8.17 8.64
N ASN A 173 -9.13 7.45 9.60
CA ASN A 173 -7.74 7.53 10.06
C ASN A 173 -6.74 6.78 9.16
N TYR A 174 -7.17 6.17 8.06
CA TYR A 174 -6.28 5.50 7.11
C TYR A 174 -6.23 6.22 5.77
N VAL A 175 -5.01 6.33 5.23
CA VAL A 175 -4.76 6.84 3.87
C VAL A 175 -3.80 5.90 3.16
N VAL A 176 -4.10 5.59 1.90
CA VAL A 176 -3.25 4.79 1.03
C VAL A 176 -2.78 5.64 -0.13
N SER A 177 -1.47 5.65 -0.38
CA SER A 177 -0.91 6.18 -1.61
C SER A 177 -0.52 5.06 -2.58
N TYR A 178 -0.63 5.34 -3.87
CA TYR A 178 -0.05 4.55 -4.94
C TYR A 178 0.66 5.47 -5.91
N GLY A 179 1.92 5.16 -6.20
CA GLY A 179 2.74 6.02 -7.04
C GLY A 179 4.02 5.34 -7.53
N GLN A 180 4.88 6.14 -8.13
CA GLN A 180 6.24 5.74 -8.48
C GLN A 180 7.22 6.36 -7.51
N THR A 181 8.07 5.52 -6.91
CA THR A 181 9.15 5.92 -6.01
C THR A 181 10.50 5.59 -6.61
N GLN A 182 11.52 6.32 -6.18
CA GLN A 182 12.93 5.97 -6.38
C GLN A 182 13.52 5.56 -5.03
N ILE A 183 14.22 4.43 -4.99
CA ILE A 183 14.99 3.96 -3.82
C ILE A 183 16.35 3.53 -4.37
N ASP A 184 17.44 4.11 -3.87
CA ASP A 184 18.80 3.90 -4.40
C ASP A 184 18.91 4.14 -5.92
N GLY A 185 18.10 5.07 -6.45
CA GLY A 185 18.04 5.37 -7.88
C GLY A 185 17.31 4.34 -8.74
N VAL A 186 16.60 3.39 -8.14
CA VAL A 186 15.77 2.40 -8.84
C VAL A 186 14.28 2.76 -8.69
N ALA A 187 13.57 2.76 -9.81
CA ALA A 187 12.14 3.08 -9.83
C ALA A 187 11.27 1.87 -9.44
N TYR A 188 10.30 2.10 -8.56
CA TYR A 188 9.33 1.11 -8.10
C TYR A 188 7.90 1.64 -8.23
N ALA A 189 6.96 0.76 -8.57
CA ALA A 189 5.55 0.98 -8.28
C ALA A 189 5.34 0.64 -6.80
N GLN A 190 4.77 1.54 -6.02
CA GLN A 190 4.68 1.40 -4.58
C GLN A 190 3.32 1.80 -4.04
N TYR A 191 2.80 0.98 -3.12
CA TYR A 191 1.72 1.34 -2.22
C TYR A 191 2.27 1.59 -0.83
N ASP A 192 1.81 2.68 -0.20
CA ASP A 192 2.04 2.93 1.23
C ASP A 192 0.69 3.06 1.94
N ILE A 193 0.60 2.48 3.13
CA ILE A 193 -0.59 2.55 3.98
C ILE A 193 -0.21 3.35 5.23
N PHE A 194 -0.84 4.50 5.41
CA PHE A 194 -0.62 5.38 6.55
C PHE A 194 -1.78 5.29 7.52
N ARG A 195 -1.48 5.12 8.82
CA ARG A 195 -2.42 5.34 9.91
C ARG A 195 -2.15 6.71 10.53
N LEU A 196 -3.20 7.45 10.82
CA LEU A 196 -3.10 8.81 11.34
C LEU A 196 -3.80 8.94 12.67
N GLU A 197 -3.13 9.58 13.63
CA GLU A 197 -3.68 9.97 14.91
C GLU A 197 -3.25 11.41 15.23
N ASN A 198 -4.17 12.22 15.72
CA ASN A 198 -3.91 13.60 16.13
C ASN A 198 -3.19 14.47 15.08
N GLY A 199 -3.40 14.19 13.80
CA GLY A 199 -2.78 14.93 12.70
C GLY A 199 -1.34 14.53 12.40
N LEU A 200 -0.91 13.34 12.81
CA LEU A 200 0.40 12.75 12.52
C LEU A 200 0.26 11.33 11.98
N VAL A 201 1.22 10.90 11.20
CA VAL A 201 1.44 9.50 10.81
C VAL A 201 2.04 8.76 12.02
N VAL A 202 1.42 7.63 12.41
CA VAL A 202 1.77 6.85 13.60
C VAL A 202 2.06 5.40 13.29
#